data_cfaa1b2b8b77092a421b833ef0ca294b
#
_entry.id   cfaa1b2b8b77092a421b833ef0ca294b
#
_cell.length_a   1.000
_cell.length_b   1.000
_cell.length_c   1.000
_cell.angle_alpha   90.00
_cell.angle_beta   90.00
_cell.angle_gamma   90.00
#
_symmetry.space_group_name_H-M   'P 1'
#
loop_
_entity.id
_entity.type
_entity.pdbx_description
1 polymer ?
#
loop_
_entity_poly.entity_id
_entity_poly.type
_entity_poly.pdbx_seq_one_letter_code
_entity_poly.pdbx_strand_id
1 'polypeptide(L)'
;MLAAAERPVLIAGDAVAQSGAHGEFVALAELLGAPVWAEGVPSTASFPASHPLFRGAMVRLQTAIREILQPHDVLFSVGGDLFTLSLPSETEAMPSDLAIIQLDNDAWELGKNYPARVAILGDPKATLPELTAAVADRMSAAQKVRAGERLAACKRIIAAERQELVAKARAEAAGHPIRPLALLQAIGEALPAEAIVIDETISSGFGLRHFLKSDDAGSFYGLRGGGIGWGLPAAIGVKLAQPGRPVVALIGDGSAMYTCQALWTAAHDRIAVVFVILNNSSYRILKQRTNALKAHAAQTDRYVGMDLDDPVVDFVGLARSLGVAAERARTIDEVLQLLRRGLTADGPSLIDVAIDRSFKPV
;
A
#
# COMPACT_ATOMS: atom_id res chain seq x y z
N MET A 1 -26.24 -10.65 -10.21
CA MET A 1 -25.60 -10.64 -8.88
C MET A 1 -25.32 -9.20 -8.44
N LEU A 2 -24.43 -8.44 -9.07
CA LEU A 2 -24.10 -7.06 -8.64
C LEU A 2 -25.30 -6.15 -8.47
N ALA A 3 -26.25 -6.12 -9.44
CA ALA A 3 -27.46 -5.33 -9.36
C ALA A 3 -28.38 -5.70 -8.18
N ALA A 4 -28.31 -6.94 -7.69
CA ALA A 4 -29.12 -7.45 -6.58
C ALA A 4 -28.37 -7.46 -5.24
N ALA A 5 -27.08 -7.10 -5.22
CA ALA A 5 -26.26 -7.10 -4.01
C ALA A 5 -26.79 -6.09 -2.99
N GLU A 6 -26.95 -6.52 -1.75
CA GLU A 6 -27.36 -5.66 -0.65
C GLU A 6 -26.17 -5.02 0.05
N ARG A 7 -25.06 -5.74 0.14
CA ARG A 7 -23.82 -5.33 0.82
C ARG A 7 -22.58 -5.66 -0.03
N PRO A 8 -22.47 -5.09 -1.26
CA PRO A 8 -21.33 -5.35 -2.12
C PRO A 8 -20.02 -4.79 -1.53
N VAL A 9 -18.90 -5.46 -1.84
CA VAL A 9 -17.55 -4.98 -1.60
C VAL A 9 -16.70 -5.18 -2.84
N LEU A 10 -15.80 -4.24 -3.12
CA LEU A 10 -14.92 -4.29 -4.29
C LEU A 10 -13.45 -4.41 -3.87
N ILE A 11 -12.68 -5.17 -4.63
CA ILE A 11 -11.24 -5.25 -4.49
C ILE A 11 -10.57 -4.82 -5.79
N ALA A 12 -9.69 -3.84 -5.68
CA ALA A 12 -8.89 -3.29 -6.76
C ALA A 12 -7.51 -3.97 -6.76
N GLY A 13 -7.21 -4.72 -7.80
CA GLY A 13 -5.91 -5.30 -8.07
C GLY A 13 -5.14 -4.51 -9.14
N ASP A 14 -3.93 -4.97 -9.46
CA ASP A 14 -2.99 -4.25 -10.32
C ASP A 14 -3.47 -4.06 -11.76
N ALA A 15 -4.28 -5.00 -12.32
CA ALA A 15 -4.76 -4.86 -13.69
C ALA A 15 -5.66 -3.64 -13.90
N VAL A 16 -6.29 -3.10 -12.84
CA VAL A 16 -7.05 -1.82 -12.92
C VAL A 16 -6.12 -0.67 -13.29
N ALA A 17 -4.96 -0.57 -12.62
CA ALA A 17 -3.98 0.47 -12.90
C ALA A 17 -3.27 0.23 -14.25
N GLN A 18 -2.89 -1.02 -14.52
CA GLN A 18 -2.17 -1.41 -15.74
C GLN A 18 -2.98 -1.15 -17.01
N SER A 19 -4.30 -1.32 -16.97
CA SER A 19 -5.20 -1.01 -18.09
C SER A 19 -5.70 0.43 -18.08
N GLY A 20 -5.35 1.24 -17.09
CA GLY A 20 -5.82 2.62 -16.94
C GLY A 20 -7.32 2.74 -16.67
N ALA A 21 -7.91 1.77 -15.96
CA ALA A 21 -9.36 1.61 -15.75
C ALA A 21 -9.88 2.30 -14.47
N HIS A 22 -9.13 3.25 -13.89
CA HIS A 22 -9.52 3.93 -12.64
C HIS A 22 -10.92 4.57 -12.72
N GLY A 23 -11.18 5.34 -13.77
CA GLY A 23 -12.45 6.05 -13.94
C GLY A 23 -13.64 5.09 -14.06
N GLU A 24 -13.45 4.01 -14.80
CA GLU A 24 -14.45 2.97 -15.04
C GLU A 24 -14.75 2.19 -13.74
N PHE A 25 -13.72 1.90 -12.95
CA PHE A 25 -13.90 1.19 -11.69
C PHE A 25 -14.54 2.09 -10.62
N VAL A 26 -14.17 3.37 -10.57
CA VAL A 26 -14.83 4.38 -9.74
C VAL A 26 -16.31 4.48 -10.09
N ALA A 27 -16.66 4.56 -11.37
CA ALA A 27 -18.06 4.64 -11.81
C ALA A 27 -18.90 3.44 -11.34
N LEU A 28 -18.36 2.22 -11.43
CA LEU A 28 -19.03 1.03 -10.92
C LEU A 28 -19.14 1.04 -9.38
N ALA A 29 -18.08 1.43 -8.67
CA ALA A 29 -18.08 1.53 -7.22
C ALA A 29 -19.14 2.52 -6.71
N GLU A 30 -19.26 3.66 -7.34
CA GLU A 30 -20.28 4.67 -7.01
C GLU A 30 -21.69 4.21 -7.36
N LEU A 31 -21.89 3.56 -8.52
CA LEU A 31 -23.19 3.00 -8.90
C LEU A 31 -23.69 1.98 -7.88
N LEU A 32 -22.80 1.14 -7.35
CA LEU A 32 -23.13 0.12 -6.35
C LEU A 32 -23.20 0.68 -4.92
N GLY A 33 -22.62 1.86 -4.67
CA GLY A 33 -22.40 2.38 -3.33
C GLY A 33 -21.50 1.47 -2.49
N ALA A 34 -20.46 0.89 -3.10
CA ALA A 34 -19.64 -0.14 -2.50
C ALA A 34 -18.27 0.39 -2.02
N PRO A 35 -17.82 0.00 -0.81
CA PRO A 35 -16.45 0.30 -0.38
C PRO A 35 -15.45 -0.44 -1.25
N VAL A 36 -14.28 0.18 -1.47
CA VAL A 36 -13.19 -0.37 -2.28
C VAL A 36 -11.94 -0.55 -1.43
N TRP A 37 -11.39 -1.75 -1.47
CA TRP A 37 -10.09 -2.07 -0.90
C TRP A 37 -9.08 -2.31 -2.02
N ALA A 38 -7.85 -1.88 -1.84
CA ALA A 38 -6.74 -2.41 -2.62
C ALA A 38 -6.37 -3.80 -2.08
N GLU A 39 -5.85 -4.64 -2.94
CA GLU A 39 -5.30 -5.93 -2.53
C GLU A 39 -4.18 -5.76 -1.49
N GLY A 40 -3.91 -6.79 -0.67
CA GLY A 40 -3.00 -6.68 0.48
C GLY A 40 -1.52 -6.43 0.12
N VAL A 41 -1.15 -6.63 -1.14
CA VAL A 41 0.19 -6.31 -1.68
C VAL A 41 0.03 -5.66 -3.06
N PRO A 42 -0.55 -4.46 -3.13
CA PRO A 42 -0.68 -3.79 -4.41
C PRO A 42 0.71 -3.36 -4.89
N SER A 43 1.04 -3.66 -6.15
CA SER A 43 2.25 -3.14 -6.78
C SER A 43 2.03 -1.77 -7.43
N THR A 44 0.78 -1.33 -7.53
CA THR A 44 0.40 -0.09 -8.20
C THR A 44 -0.68 0.69 -7.44
N ALA A 45 -0.97 1.92 -7.87
CA ALA A 45 -2.13 2.67 -7.41
C ALA A 45 -3.40 2.12 -8.08
N SER A 46 -3.90 0.98 -7.65
CA SER A 46 -5.03 0.27 -8.26
C SER A 46 -6.39 0.98 -8.11
N PHE A 47 -6.50 1.94 -7.20
CA PHE A 47 -7.68 2.80 -7.00
C PHE A 47 -7.24 4.16 -6.46
N PRO A 48 -7.91 5.28 -6.85
CA PRO A 48 -7.54 6.62 -6.36
C PRO A 48 -7.58 6.70 -4.84
N ALA A 49 -6.45 7.03 -4.22
CA ALA A 49 -6.32 7.00 -2.76
C ALA A 49 -7.15 8.09 -2.06
N SER A 50 -7.40 9.22 -2.72
CA SER A 50 -8.25 10.29 -2.18
C SER A 50 -9.75 10.00 -2.31
N HIS A 51 -10.14 9.00 -3.11
CA HIS A 51 -11.55 8.72 -3.36
C HIS A 51 -12.32 8.35 -2.08
N PRO A 52 -13.54 8.89 -1.87
CA PRO A 52 -14.31 8.69 -0.64
C PRO A 52 -14.76 7.25 -0.37
N LEU A 53 -14.67 6.34 -1.34
CA LEU A 53 -14.97 4.92 -1.17
C LEU A 53 -13.72 4.06 -0.90
N PHE A 54 -12.51 4.62 -0.98
CA PHE A 54 -11.28 3.87 -0.78
C PHE A 54 -10.99 3.65 0.71
N ARG A 55 -10.87 2.41 1.12
CA ARG A 55 -10.60 1.99 2.50
C ARG A 55 -9.13 1.64 2.79
N GLY A 56 -8.25 1.81 1.82
CA GLY A 56 -6.85 1.42 1.93
C GLY A 56 -6.56 0.02 1.39
N ALA A 57 -5.40 -0.53 1.74
CA ALA A 57 -5.01 -1.89 1.38
C ALA A 57 -5.42 -2.90 2.45
N MET A 58 -5.87 -4.06 2.04
CA MET A 58 -6.13 -5.18 2.95
C MET A 58 -4.84 -5.66 3.60
N VAL A 59 -4.93 -6.13 4.84
CA VAL A 59 -3.82 -6.84 5.49
C VAL A 59 -3.77 -8.30 5.03
N ARG A 60 -2.58 -8.93 5.10
CA ARG A 60 -2.34 -10.30 4.59
C ARG A 60 -2.61 -11.39 5.63
N LEU A 61 -3.56 -11.17 6.53
CA LEU A 61 -3.93 -12.09 7.60
C LEU A 61 -5.37 -12.58 7.40
N GLN A 62 -5.58 -13.89 7.38
CA GLN A 62 -6.88 -14.50 7.12
C GLN A 62 -7.98 -13.97 8.04
N THR A 63 -7.70 -13.86 9.34
CA THR A 63 -8.66 -13.35 10.33
C THR A 63 -9.13 -11.94 10.01
N ALA A 64 -8.21 -11.04 9.70
CA ALA A 64 -8.55 -9.65 9.38
C ALA A 64 -9.26 -9.52 8.02
N ILE A 65 -8.85 -10.32 7.01
CA ILE A 65 -9.57 -10.37 5.73
C ILE A 65 -11.01 -10.85 5.97
N ARG A 66 -11.18 -11.92 6.76
CA ARG A 66 -12.50 -12.43 7.09
C ARG A 66 -13.38 -11.40 7.80
N GLU A 67 -12.83 -10.69 8.78
CA GLU A 67 -13.56 -9.61 9.49
C GLU A 67 -14.05 -8.51 8.53
N ILE A 68 -13.21 -8.14 7.56
CA ILE A 68 -13.55 -7.16 6.52
C ILE A 68 -14.66 -7.70 5.62
N LEU A 69 -14.58 -8.96 5.19
CA LEU A 69 -15.48 -9.53 4.19
C LEU A 69 -16.78 -10.09 4.78
N GLN A 70 -16.80 -10.49 6.05
CA GLN A 70 -17.97 -11.12 6.71
C GLN A 70 -19.28 -10.32 6.61
N PRO A 71 -19.30 -8.97 6.64
CA PRO A 71 -20.52 -8.20 6.52
C PRO A 71 -21.11 -8.17 5.10
N HIS A 72 -20.37 -8.65 4.09
CA HIS A 72 -20.72 -8.49 2.68
C HIS A 72 -21.38 -9.75 2.09
N ASP A 73 -22.19 -9.57 1.04
CA ASP A 73 -22.88 -10.64 0.32
C ASP A 73 -22.29 -10.92 -1.07
N VAL A 74 -21.69 -9.91 -1.69
CA VAL A 74 -21.01 -10.04 -3.00
C VAL A 74 -19.65 -9.34 -2.95
N LEU A 75 -18.62 -10.09 -3.31
CA LEU A 75 -17.28 -9.58 -3.57
C LEU A 75 -17.07 -9.48 -5.08
N PHE A 76 -16.66 -8.32 -5.58
CA PHE A 76 -16.17 -8.17 -6.94
C PHE A 76 -14.71 -7.77 -6.93
N SER A 77 -13.84 -8.68 -7.37
CA SER A 77 -12.40 -8.45 -7.52
C SER A 77 -12.08 -8.15 -8.97
N VAL A 78 -11.29 -7.11 -9.20
CA VAL A 78 -10.84 -6.69 -10.53
C VAL A 78 -9.33 -6.64 -10.56
N GLY A 79 -8.71 -7.51 -11.35
CA GLY A 79 -7.29 -7.48 -11.65
C GLY A 79 -6.37 -7.90 -10.49
N GLY A 80 -6.82 -8.83 -9.65
CA GLY A 80 -6.06 -9.28 -8.50
C GLY A 80 -6.15 -10.78 -8.21
N ASP A 81 -5.20 -11.32 -7.42
CA ASP A 81 -5.00 -12.76 -7.20
C ASP A 81 -5.78 -13.36 -6.02
N LEU A 82 -6.48 -12.56 -5.22
CA LEU A 82 -7.33 -12.94 -4.07
C LEU A 82 -6.83 -14.17 -3.27
N PHE A 83 -5.91 -14.15 -2.41
CA PHE A 83 -5.02 -13.19 -1.79
C PHE A 83 -3.63 -13.80 -1.64
N THR A 84 -2.58 -13.00 -1.58
CA THR A 84 -1.28 -13.46 -1.08
C THR A 84 -1.26 -13.38 0.44
N LEU A 85 -1.41 -14.52 1.11
CA LEU A 85 -1.47 -14.62 2.58
C LEU A 85 -0.08 -14.72 3.20
N SER A 86 0.10 -14.29 4.45
CA SER A 86 1.43 -14.17 5.06
C SER A 86 1.72 -15.13 6.22
N LEU A 87 0.71 -15.66 6.89
CA LEU A 87 0.86 -16.65 7.97
C LEU A 87 -0.19 -17.73 7.82
N PRO A 88 0.12 -18.99 8.21
CA PRO A 88 -0.89 -20.01 8.32
C PRO A 88 -1.93 -19.65 9.38
N SER A 89 -3.18 -20.02 9.16
CA SER A 89 -4.29 -19.82 10.09
C SER A 89 -5.31 -20.94 9.93
N GLU A 90 -5.98 -21.30 11.01
CA GLU A 90 -7.14 -22.20 10.96
C GLU A 90 -8.42 -21.47 10.49
N THR A 91 -8.37 -20.14 10.40
CA THR A 91 -9.48 -19.33 9.93
C THR A 91 -9.43 -19.19 8.42
N GLU A 92 -10.47 -19.60 7.73
CA GLU A 92 -10.64 -19.33 6.31
C GLU A 92 -10.87 -17.82 6.07
N ALA A 93 -10.08 -17.23 5.16
CA ALA A 93 -10.17 -15.80 4.85
C ALA A 93 -11.52 -15.45 4.22
N MET A 94 -12.04 -16.33 3.37
CA MET A 94 -13.27 -16.11 2.63
C MET A 94 -14.49 -16.61 3.41
N PRO A 95 -15.52 -15.80 3.69
CA PRO A 95 -16.80 -16.27 4.20
C PRO A 95 -17.48 -17.24 3.24
N SER A 96 -18.08 -18.30 3.75
CA SER A 96 -18.66 -19.38 2.94
C SER A 96 -19.92 -18.96 2.14
N ASP A 97 -20.59 -17.92 2.58
CA ASP A 97 -21.79 -17.36 1.98
C ASP A 97 -21.53 -16.14 1.06
N LEU A 98 -20.26 -15.72 0.96
CA LEU A 98 -19.85 -14.61 0.12
C LEU A 98 -19.76 -15.06 -1.35
N ALA A 99 -20.55 -14.44 -2.21
CA ALA A 99 -20.50 -14.72 -3.64
C ALA A 99 -19.37 -13.94 -4.32
N ILE A 100 -18.44 -14.65 -4.95
CA ILE A 100 -17.25 -14.07 -5.57
C ILE A 100 -17.46 -13.90 -7.07
N ILE A 101 -17.20 -12.70 -7.57
CA ILE A 101 -17.10 -12.36 -8.99
C ILE A 101 -15.66 -11.89 -9.22
N GLN A 102 -15.01 -12.42 -10.26
CA GLN A 102 -13.67 -11.98 -10.66
C GLN A 102 -13.69 -11.48 -12.11
N LEU A 103 -12.98 -10.38 -12.35
CA LEU A 103 -12.61 -9.87 -13.67
C LEU A 103 -11.10 -9.74 -13.72
N ASP A 104 -10.47 -10.40 -14.67
CA ASP A 104 -9.03 -10.28 -14.91
C ASP A 104 -8.71 -10.44 -16.38
N ASN A 105 -7.60 -9.85 -16.83
CA ASN A 105 -7.04 -10.07 -18.16
C ASN A 105 -6.09 -11.28 -18.20
N ASP A 106 -5.74 -11.85 -17.06
CA ASP A 106 -5.01 -13.10 -16.94
C ASP A 106 -5.95 -14.25 -16.52
N ALA A 107 -6.15 -15.20 -17.43
CA ALA A 107 -6.98 -16.37 -17.18
C ALA A 107 -6.48 -17.24 -16.01
N TRP A 108 -5.18 -17.19 -15.70
CA TRP A 108 -4.56 -17.94 -14.60
C TRP A 108 -5.04 -17.46 -13.21
N GLU A 109 -5.38 -16.19 -13.09
CA GLU A 109 -5.81 -15.60 -11.81
C GLU A 109 -7.29 -15.90 -11.48
N LEU A 110 -8.08 -16.26 -12.49
CA LEU A 110 -9.52 -16.49 -12.33
C LEU A 110 -9.83 -17.81 -11.60
N GLY A 111 -10.43 -17.72 -10.42
CA GLY A 111 -10.80 -18.89 -9.60
C GLY A 111 -9.62 -19.68 -9.02
N LYS A 112 -8.40 -19.15 -9.10
CA LYS A 112 -7.17 -19.80 -8.69
C LYS A 112 -7.13 -20.13 -7.19
N ASN A 113 -7.39 -19.14 -6.35
CA ASN A 113 -7.30 -19.28 -4.90
C ASN A 113 -8.65 -19.56 -4.23
N TYR A 114 -9.73 -19.00 -4.79
CA TYR A 114 -11.11 -19.15 -4.29
C TYR A 114 -12.07 -19.40 -5.43
N PRO A 115 -13.07 -20.29 -5.29
CA PRO A 115 -14.04 -20.56 -6.33
C PRO A 115 -14.84 -19.31 -6.69
N ALA A 116 -14.68 -18.81 -7.89
CA ALA A 116 -15.48 -17.69 -8.40
C ALA A 116 -16.86 -18.18 -8.84
N ARG A 117 -17.92 -17.53 -8.35
CA ARG A 117 -19.28 -17.75 -8.85
C ARG A 117 -19.45 -17.30 -10.29
N VAL A 118 -18.74 -16.22 -10.66
CA VAL A 118 -18.62 -15.71 -12.03
C VAL A 118 -17.18 -15.30 -12.26
N ALA A 119 -16.58 -15.83 -13.31
CA ALA A 119 -15.24 -15.45 -13.77
C ALA A 119 -15.36 -14.79 -15.14
N ILE A 120 -14.78 -13.61 -15.29
CA ILE A 120 -14.81 -12.81 -16.52
C ILE A 120 -13.36 -12.64 -16.99
N LEU A 121 -13.01 -13.23 -18.11
CA LEU A 121 -11.73 -12.98 -18.77
C LEU A 121 -11.90 -11.77 -19.69
N GLY A 122 -11.25 -10.67 -19.37
CA GLY A 122 -11.35 -9.45 -20.13
C GLY A 122 -10.47 -8.32 -19.60
N ASP A 123 -10.17 -7.37 -20.46
CA ASP A 123 -9.48 -6.14 -20.07
C ASP A 123 -10.39 -5.26 -19.19
N PRO A 124 -9.96 -4.82 -17.99
CA PRO A 124 -10.78 -3.99 -17.13
C PRO A 124 -11.27 -2.69 -17.79
N LYS A 125 -10.42 -2.04 -18.61
CA LYS A 125 -10.77 -0.79 -19.29
C LYS A 125 -11.92 -0.96 -20.28
N ALA A 126 -11.93 -2.07 -20.99
CA ALA A 126 -12.98 -2.39 -21.97
C ALA A 126 -14.23 -2.97 -21.28
N THR A 127 -14.06 -3.84 -20.29
CA THR A 127 -15.15 -4.62 -19.71
C THR A 127 -15.99 -3.82 -18.69
N LEU A 128 -15.37 -2.97 -17.88
CA LEU A 128 -16.08 -2.25 -16.80
C LEU A 128 -17.18 -1.32 -17.30
N PRO A 129 -17.04 -0.57 -18.41
CA PRO A 129 -18.14 0.26 -18.93
C PRO A 129 -19.37 -0.55 -19.31
N GLU A 130 -19.19 -1.67 -20.01
CA GLU A 130 -20.29 -2.56 -20.43
C GLU A 130 -20.96 -3.20 -19.23
N LEU A 131 -20.16 -3.67 -18.26
CA LEU A 131 -20.67 -4.22 -17.00
C LEU A 131 -21.46 -3.19 -16.20
N THR A 132 -20.94 -1.97 -16.11
CA THR A 132 -21.59 -0.86 -15.37
C THR A 132 -22.95 -0.52 -16.00
N ALA A 133 -23.02 -0.40 -17.32
CA ALA A 133 -24.26 -0.18 -18.06
C ALA A 133 -25.24 -1.33 -17.83
N ALA A 134 -24.79 -2.58 -17.97
CA ALA A 134 -25.63 -3.75 -17.76
C ALA A 134 -26.15 -3.89 -16.32
N VAL A 135 -25.39 -3.46 -15.31
CA VAL A 135 -25.83 -3.40 -13.92
C VAL A 135 -26.87 -2.30 -13.74
N ALA A 136 -26.60 -1.09 -14.24
CA ALA A 136 -27.50 0.05 -14.14
C ALA A 136 -28.89 -0.22 -14.77
N ASP A 137 -28.92 -0.92 -15.91
CA ASP A 137 -30.15 -1.31 -16.62
C ASP A 137 -30.97 -2.35 -15.84
N ARG A 138 -30.30 -3.23 -15.08
CA ARG A 138 -30.94 -4.28 -14.29
C ARG A 138 -31.37 -3.83 -12.89
N MET A 139 -30.85 -2.70 -12.42
CA MET A 139 -31.24 -2.15 -11.12
C MET A 139 -32.64 -1.52 -11.17
N SER A 140 -33.55 -1.99 -10.33
CA SER A 140 -34.84 -1.32 -10.08
C SER A 140 -34.64 0.04 -9.42
N ALA A 141 -35.66 0.90 -9.47
CA ALA A 141 -35.64 2.19 -8.78
C ALA A 141 -35.33 2.06 -7.28
N ALA A 142 -35.87 1.06 -6.61
CA ALA A 142 -35.61 0.81 -5.19
C ALA A 142 -34.17 0.39 -4.93
N GLN A 143 -33.55 -0.38 -5.83
CA GLN A 143 -32.12 -0.76 -5.71
C GLN A 143 -31.19 0.44 -5.92
N LYS A 144 -31.52 1.33 -6.87
CA LYS A 144 -30.76 2.58 -7.08
C LYS A 144 -30.83 3.50 -5.85
N VAL A 145 -31.99 3.61 -5.23
CA VAL A 145 -32.15 4.38 -3.97
C VAL A 145 -31.27 3.78 -2.86
N ARG A 146 -31.36 2.46 -2.63
CA ARG A 146 -30.52 1.79 -1.61
C ARG A 146 -29.02 1.91 -1.89
N ALA A 147 -28.60 1.86 -3.16
CA ALA A 147 -27.20 2.08 -3.54
C ALA A 147 -26.75 3.51 -3.19
N GLY A 148 -27.59 4.53 -3.44
CA GLY A 148 -27.32 5.90 -3.05
C GLY A 148 -27.19 6.09 -1.52
N GLU A 149 -28.06 5.42 -0.75
CA GLU A 149 -27.98 5.44 0.71
C GLU A 149 -26.69 4.77 1.23
N ARG A 150 -26.31 3.62 0.66
CA ARG A 150 -25.02 2.96 0.96
C ARG A 150 -23.83 3.86 0.62
N LEU A 151 -23.84 4.49 -0.56
CA LEU A 151 -22.81 5.43 -0.98
C LEU A 151 -22.61 6.55 0.05
N ALA A 152 -23.71 7.17 0.47
CA ALA A 152 -23.66 8.24 1.47
C ALA A 152 -23.14 7.73 2.83
N ALA A 153 -23.59 6.55 3.26
CA ALA A 153 -23.13 5.93 4.49
C ALA A 153 -21.64 5.57 4.44
N CYS A 154 -21.17 4.94 3.36
CA CYS A 154 -19.75 4.62 3.16
C CYS A 154 -18.88 5.87 3.20
N LYS A 155 -19.25 6.92 2.45
CA LYS A 155 -18.51 8.19 2.44
C LYS A 155 -18.35 8.78 3.84
N ARG A 156 -19.40 8.74 4.68
CA ARG A 156 -19.34 9.23 6.08
C ARG A 156 -18.39 8.38 6.95
N ILE A 157 -18.55 7.06 6.88
CA ILE A 157 -17.74 6.13 7.69
C ILE A 157 -16.27 6.28 7.35
N ILE A 158 -15.93 6.23 6.06
CA ILE A 158 -14.54 6.31 5.59
C ILE A 158 -13.91 7.68 5.91
N ALA A 159 -14.70 8.76 5.82
CA ALA A 159 -14.21 10.08 6.23
C ALA A 159 -13.90 10.14 7.73
N ALA A 160 -14.73 9.55 8.58
CA ALA A 160 -14.49 9.47 10.02
C ALA A 160 -13.25 8.62 10.35
N GLU A 161 -13.10 7.46 9.73
CA GLU A 161 -11.92 6.59 9.89
C GLU A 161 -10.61 7.31 9.49
N ARG A 162 -10.64 8.06 8.37
CA ARG A 162 -9.48 8.88 7.95
C ARG A 162 -9.16 9.99 8.94
N GLN A 163 -10.17 10.67 9.45
CA GLN A 163 -9.98 11.72 10.47
C GLN A 163 -9.38 11.14 11.75
N GLU A 164 -9.86 9.98 12.20
CA GLU A 164 -9.30 9.29 13.37
C GLU A 164 -7.84 8.89 13.14
N LEU A 165 -7.51 8.33 11.96
CA LEU A 165 -6.15 7.97 11.62
C LEU A 165 -5.20 9.19 11.59
N VAL A 166 -5.65 10.32 11.03
CA VAL A 166 -4.89 11.58 11.04
C VAL A 166 -4.73 12.11 12.46
N ALA A 167 -5.78 12.08 13.27
CA ALA A 167 -5.71 12.52 14.67
C ALA A 167 -4.71 11.68 15.47
N LYS A 168 -4.71 10.35 15.28
CA LYS A 168 -3.73 9.45 15.88
C LYS A 168 -2.30 9.78 15.44
N ALA A 169 -2.08 9.97 14.14
CA ALA A 169 -0.76 10.33 13.62
C ALA A 169 -0.24 11.64 14.24
N ARG A 170 -1.10 12.65 14.31
CA ARG A 170 -0.76 13.95 14.94
C ARG A 170 -0.46 13.84 16.43
N ALA A 171 -1.19 13.01 17.16
CA ALA A 171 -0.93 12.75 18.57
C ALA A 171 0.44 12.08 18.81
N GLU A 172 0.93 11.32 17.83
CA GLU A 172 2.23 10.66 17.87
C GLU A 172 3.40 11.54 17.34
N ALA A 173 3.13 12.75 16.82
CA ALA A 173 4.12 13.58 16.12
C ALA A 173 5.30 14.04 17.01
N ALA A 174 5.08 14.25 18.31
CA ALA A 174 6.13 14.62 19.27
C ALA A 174 6.91 13.41 19.83
N GLY A 175 6.60 12.19 19.36
CA GLY A 175 7.21 10.97 19.88
C GLY A 175 8.70 10.84 19.51
N HIS A 176 9.51 10.42 20.47
CA HIS A 176 10.91 10.08 20.25
C HIS A 176 11.17 8.65 20.77
N PRO A 177 11.75 7.76 19.95
CA PRO A 177 12.04 7.90 18.50
C PRO A 177 10.79 8.20 17.66
N ILE A 178 10.99 8.71 16.45
CA ILE A 178 9.90 9.09 15.52
C ILE A 178 8.94 7.90 15.33
N ARG A 179 7.66 8.14 15.51
CA ARG A 179 6.63 7.13 15.26
C ARG A 179 6.35 7.01 13.76
N PRO A 180 6.36 5.78 13.19
CA PRO A 180 6.16 5.59 11.75
C PRO A 180 4.88 6.22 11.21
N LEU A 181 3.76 6.10 11.92
CA LEU A 181 2.48 6.66 11.48
C LEU A 181 2.53 8.19 11.33
N ALA A 182 3.13 8.89 12.31
CA ALA A 182 3.31 10.34 12.27
C ALA A 182 4.27 10.77 11.15
N LEU A 183 5.35 10.01 10.92
CA LEU A 183 6.28 10.25 9.84
C LEU A 183 5.60 10.15 8.47
N LEU A 184 4.86 9.07 8.24
CA LEU A 184 4.17 8.82 6.97
C LEU A 184 3.10 9.88 6.68
N GLN A 185 2.37 10.31 7.70
CA GLN A 185 1.38 11.39 7.59
C GLN A 185 2.07 12.71 7.20
N ALA A 186 3.16 13.08 7.87
CA ALA A 186 3.90 14.30 7.59
C ALA A 186 4.51 14.30 6.17
N ILE A 187 5.09 13.17 5.73
CA ILE A 187 5.60 13.00 4.37
C ILE A 187 4.45 13.11 3.36
N GLY A 188 3.34 12.42 3.58
CA GLY A 188 2.19 12.44 2.66
C GLY A 188 1.59 13.83 2.48
N GLU A 189 1.53 14.64 3.53
CA GLU A 189 1.08 16.05 3.45
C GLU A 189 2.07 16.95 2.71
N ALA A 190 3.38 16.67 2.83
CA ALA A 190 4.44 17.48 2.24
C ALA A 190 4.71 17.17 0.76
N LEU A 191 4.33 15.97 0.29
CA LEU A 191 4.57 15.57 -1.09
C LEU A 191 3.67 16.35 -2.07
N PRO A 192 4.21 16.80 -3.21
CA PRO A 192 3.41 17.35 -4.29
C PRO A 192 2.49 16.27 -4.89
N ALA A 193 1.37 16.68 -5.49
CA ALA A 193 0.36 15.76 -6.00
C ALA A 193 0.87 14.87 -7.13
N GLU A 194 1.84 15.36 -7.91
CA GLU A 194 2.48 14.63 -9.00
C GLU A 194 3.62 13.70 -8.55
N ALA A 195 3.97 13.68 -7.25
CA ALA A 195 5.02 12.79 -6.74
C ALA A 195 4.68 11.32 -6.95
N ILE A 196 5.70 10.54 -7.27
CA ILE A 196 5.61 9.08 -7.33
C ILE A 196 6.26 8.52 -6.08
N VAL A 197 5.55 7.66 -5.39
CA VAL A 197 6.04 6.99 -4.18
C VAL A 197 6.38 5.53 -4.47
N ILE A 198 7.59 5.14 -4.13
CA ILE A 198 8.03 3.74 -4.11
C ILE A 198 7.98 3.25 -2.67
N ASP A 199 7.19 2.22 -2.40
CA ASP A 199 6.96 1.71 -1.05
C ASP A 199 7.59 0.33 -0.84
N GLU A 200 8.61 0.31 -0.01
CA GLU A 200 9.20 -0.91 0.57
C GLU A 200 9.38 -0.75 2.08
N THR A 201 8.41 -0.12 2.75
CA THR A 201 8.44 0.13 4.20
C THR A 201 8.23 -1.12 5.04
N ILE A 202 7.69 -2.17 4.46
CA ILE A 202 7.40 -3.50 5.03
C ILE A 202 6.55 -3.41 6.30
N SER A 203 7.18 -3.29 7.47
CA SER A 203 6.50 -3.24 8.77
C SER A 203 6.13 -1.82 9.23
N SER A 204 6.58 -0.78 8.53
CA SER A 204 6.37 0.63 8.91
C SER A 204 5.30 1.33 8.06
N GLY A 205 4.75 0.67 7.02
CA GLY A 205 3.87 1.28 6.01
C GLY A 205 2.40 1.42 6.40
N PHE A 206 2.01 1.06 7.62
CA PHE A 206 0.61 1.18 8.04
C PHE A 206 0.10 2.62 7.88
N GLY A 207 -1.03 2.77 7.20
CA GLY A 207 -1.66 4.07 6.95
C GLY A 207 -1.11 4.86 5.75
N LEU A 208 0.01 4.46 5.14
CA LEU A 208 0.66 5.20 4.06
C LEU A 208 -0.31 5.60 2.95
N ARG A 209 -1.09 4.66 2.42
CA ARG A 209 -2.04 4.91 1.33
C ARG A 209 -3.16 5.89 1.68
N HIS A 210 -3.46 6.11 2.96
CA HIS A 210 -4.44 7.09 3.40
C HIS A 210 -3.89 8.52 3.43
N PHE A 211 -2.56 8.67 3.49
CA PHE A 211 -1.90 9.97 3.54
C PHE A 211 -1.40 10.45 2.18
N LEU A 212 -1.24 9.54 1.21
CA LEU A 212 -0.77 9.87 -0.13
C LEU A 212 -1.90 10.40 -1.01
N LYS A 213 -1.53 11.29 -1.95
CA LYS A 213 -2.38 11.77 -3.04
C LYS A 213 -2.17 10.91 -4.30
N SER A 214 -2.16 9.59 -4.15
CA SER A 214 -1.90 8.64 -5.24
C SER A 214 -3.18 8.32 -6.00
N ASP A 215 -3.61 9.24 -6.85
CA ASP A 215 -4.90 9.18 -7.57
C ASP A 215 -4.76 8.76 -9.04
N ASP A 216 -3.56 8.76 -9.59
CA ASP A 216 -3.27 8.20 -10.91
C ASP A 216 -2.51 6.87 -10.84
N ALA A 217 -2.61 6.04 -11.89
CA ALA A 217 -2.03 4.71 -11.96
C ALA A 217 -0.52 4.66 -11.77
N GLY A 218 0.19 5.73 -12.12
CA GLY A 218 1.64 5.85 -12.03
C GLY A 218 2.15 6.56 -10.79
N SER A 219 1.31 6.87 -9.80
CA SER A 219 1.70 7.66 -8.61
C SER A 219 2.22 6.82 -7.44
N PHE A 220 2.08 5.50 -7.49
CA PHE A 220 2.51 4.60 -6.43
C PHE A 220 2.96 3.25 -6.99
N TYR A 221 4.08 2.77 -6.48
CA TYR A 221 4.58 1.41 -6.75
C TYR A 221 5.00 0.75 -5.44
N GLY A 222 4.57 -0.50 -5.24
CA GLY A 222 4.84 -1.30 -4.05
C GLY A 222 5.48 -2.65 -4.36
N LEU A 223 6.04 -3.27 -3.35
CA LEU A 223 6.69 -4.58 -3.45
C LEU A 223 5.64 -5.70 -3.50
N ARG A 224 5.33 -6.25 -4.69
CA ARG A 224 4.36 -7.35 -4.83
C ARG A 224 4.93 -8.71 -4.41
N GLY A 225 6.11 -9.04 -4.87
CA GLY A 225 6.68 -10.40 -4.74
C GLY A 225 7.21 -10.76 -3.35
N GLY A 226 7.27 -9.82 -2.40
CA GLY A 226 7.78 -10.04 -1.05
C GLY A 226 9.29 -10.19 -0.92
N GLY A 227 10.05 -10.17 -2.03
CA GLY A 227 11.52 -10.17 -2.02
C GLY A 227 12.07 -8.77 -1.76
N ILE A 228 12.60 -8.53 -0.56
CA ILE A 228 13.16 -7.23 -0.18
C ILE A 228 14.41 -6.86 -0.96
N GLY A 229 14.65 -5.54 -1.11
CA GLY A 229 15.72 -4.98 -1.94
C GLY A 229 15.25 -4.48 -3.31
N TRP A 230 13.94 -4.52 -3.55
CA TRP A 230 13.35 -4.04 -4.80
C TRP A 230 13.31 -2.50 -4.90
N GLY A 231 13.03 -1.81 -3.78
CA GLY A 231 12.64 -0.41 -3.78
C GLY A 231 13.71 0.57 -4.24
N LEU A 232 14.99 0.37 -3.85
CA LEU A 232 16.07 1.25 -4.27
C LEU A 232 16.26 1.25 -5.80
N PRO A 233 16.47 0.10 -6.48
CA PRO A 233 16.60 0.07 -7.94
C PRO A 233 15.29 0.42 -8.66
N ALA A 234 14.12 0.07 -8.12
CA ALA A 234 12.84 0.41 -8.72
C ALA A 234 12.62 1.93 -8.79
N ALA A 235 13.00 2.67 -7.74
CA ALA A 235 12.91 4.13 -7.73
C ALA A 235 13.74 4.78 -8.84
N ILE A 236 14.91 4.23 -9.12
CA ILE A 236 15.77 4.64 -10.23
C ILE A 236 15.06 4.39 -11.57
N GLY A 237 14.54 3.16 -11.77
CA GLY A 237 13.82 2.81 -12.99
C GLY A 237 12.58 3.68 -13.23
N VAL A 238 11.81 3.96 -12.18
CA VAL A 238 10.64 4.83 -12.26
C VAL A 238 11.04 6.26 -12.60
N LYS A 239 12.12 6.79 -12.00
CA LYS A 239 12.61 8.14 -12.33
C LYS A 239 13.11 8.25 -13.78
N LEU A 240 13.73 7.21 -14.31
CA LEU A 240 14.14 7.15 -15.71
C LEU A 240 12.93 7.10 -16.65
N ALA A 241 11.88 6.35 -16.29
CA ALA A 241 10.65 6.27 -17.07
C ALA A 241 9.79 7.54 -16.97
N GLN A 242 9.88 8.28 -15.86
CA GLN A 242 9.08 9.47 -15.56
C GLN A 242 9.97 10.65 -15.12
N PRO A 243 10.86 11.15 -16.00
CA PRO A 243 11.90 12.13 -15.64
C PRO A 243 11.33 13.46 -15.13
N GLY A 244 10.13 13.84 -15.55
CA GLY A 244 9.47 15.08 -15.16
C GLY A 244 8.77 15.03 -13.79
N ARG A 245 8.62 13.85 -13.18
CA ARG A 245 7.92 13.71 -11.89
C ARG A 245 8.92 13.53 -10.74
N PRO A 246 8.65 14.11 -9.55
CA PRO A 246 9.42 13.80 -8.35
C PRO A 246 9.21 12.32 -7.96
N VAL A 247 10.31 11.64 -7.57
CA VAL A 247 10.27 10.25 -7.09
C VAL A 247 10.82 10.19 -5.68
N VAL A 248 10.04 9.64 -4.76
CA VAL A 248 10.41 9.41 -3.36
C VAL A 248 10.30 7.93 -3.03
N ALA A 249 11.38 7.34 -2.54
CA ALA A 249 11.41 5.94 -2.14
C ALA A 249 11.41 5.84 -0.61
N LEU A 250 10.38 5.21 -0.06
CA LEU A 250 10.25 4.91 1.37
C LEU A 250 10.68 3.47 1.61
N ILE A 251 11.84 3.27 2.21
CA ILE A 251 12.51 1.96 2.27
C ILE A 251 12.83 1.60 3.71
N GLY A 252 12.54 0.36 4.14
CA GLY A 252 13.03 -0.15 5.42
C GLY A 252 14.55 -0.37 5.40
N ASP A 253 15.21 -0.18 6.55
CA ASP A 253 16.65 -0.37 6.72
C ASP A 253 17.12 -1.76 6.29
N GLY A 254 16.42 -2.81 6.71
CA GLY A 254 16.72 -4.17 6.30
C GLY A 254 16.56 -4.40 4.79
N SER A 255 15.61 -3.75 4.14
CA SER A 255 15.42 -3.81 2.69
C SER A 255 16.53 -3.09 1.94
N ALA A 256 16.96 -1.92 2.42
CA ALA A 256 18.01 -1.14 1.80
C ALA A 256 19.36 -1.90 1.74
N MET A 257 19.63 -2.78 2.70
CA MET A 257 20.85 -3.58 2.74
C MET A 257 20.98 -4.59 1.61
N TYR A 258 19.88 -4.99 0.96
CA TYR A 258 19.92 -6.00 -0.11
C TYR A 258 20.46 -5.46 -1.45
N THR A 259 20.25 -4.17 -1.71
CA THR A 259 20.59 -3.55 -3.02
C THR A 259 21.17 -2.14 -2.86
N CYS A 260 21.88 -1.87 -1.77
CA CYS A 260 22.46 -0.55 -1.47
C CYS A 260 23.37 -0.03 -2.60
N GLN A 261 23.99 -0.91 -3.39
CA GLN A 261 24.80 -0.54 -4.56
C GLN A 261 23.99 0.22 -5.64
N ALA A 262 22.66 0.13 -5.65
CA ALA A 262 21.82 0.93 -6.53
C ALA A 262 22.01 2.44 -6.31
N LEU A 263 22.39 2.87 -5.11
CA LEU A 263 22.71 4.26 -4.80
C LEU A 263 23.88 4.77 -5.65
N TRP A 264 24.88 3.91 -5.93
CA TRP A 264 26.00 4.27 -6.84
C TRP A 264 25.48 4.56 -8.26
N THR A 265 24.57 3.73 -8.78
CA THR A 265 23.94 3.96 -10.10
C THR A 265 23.20 5.29 -10.14
N ALA A 266 22.42 5.59 -9.10
CA ALA A 266 21.69 6.86 -8.99
C ALA A 266 22.67 8.07 -9.00
N ALA A 267 23.79 7.96 -8.29
CA ALA A 267 24.79 9.02 -8.24
C ALA A 267 25.56 9.15 -9.58
N HIS A 268 25.96 8.03 -10.18
CA HIS A 268 26.72 7.98 -11.43
C HIS A 268 25.95 8.65 -12.57
N ASP A 269 24.67 8.34 -12.71
CA ASP A 269 23.80 8.84 -13.78
C ASP A 269 23.02 10.10 -13.37
N ARG A 270 23.27 10.67 -12.19
CA ARG A 270 22.58 11.85 -11.64
C ARG A 270 21.07 11.71 -11.64
N ILE A 271 20.56 10.54 -11.25
CA ILE A 271 19.11 10.25 -11.22
C ILE A 271 18.52 10.81 -9.94
N ALA A 272 17.76 11.90 -10.05
CA ALA A 272 17.19 12.65 -8.93
C ALA A 272 16.04 11.89 -8.25
N VAL A 273 16.38 11.06 -7.26
CA VAL A 273 15.45 10.34 -6.37
C VAL A 273 15.73 10.74 -4.93
N VAL A 274 14.69 10.92 -4.13
CA VAL A 274 14.81 11.07 -2.68
C VAL A 274 14.59 9.71 -2.03
N PHE A 275 15.66 9.13 -1.48
CA PHE A 275 15.59 7.88 -0.70
C PHE A 275 15.39 8.20 0.78
N VAL A 276 14.33 7.70 1.38
CA VAL A 276 14.05 7.84 2.82
C VAL A 276 14.15 6.46 3.47
N ILE A 277 15.16 6.25 4.29
CA ILE A 277 15.35 5.00 5.00
C ILE A 277 14.64 5.07 6.35
N LEU A 278 13.59 4.27 6.51
CA LEU A 278 12.88 4.10 7.77
C LEU A 278 13.66 3.12 8.66
N ASN A 279 14.59 3.65 9.44
CA ASN A 279 15.60 2.88 10.16
C ASN A 279 15.13 2.54 11.59
N ASN A 280 14.72 1.30 11.80
CA ASN A 280 14.42 0.73 13.12
C ASN A 280 15.52 -0.21 13.63
N SER A 281 16.63 -0.32 12.93
CA SER A 281 17.76 -1.21 13.21
C SER A 281 17.35 -2.68 13.41
N SER A 282 16.35 -3.14 12.65
CA SER A 282 15.82 -4.51 12.85
C SER A 282 15.00 -5.01 11.65
N TYR A 283 15.08 -6.31 11.41
CA TYR A 283 14.07 -7.05 10.63
C TYR A 283 12.78 -7.21 11.44
N ARG A 284 12.16 -6.09 11.84
CA ARG A 284 11.00 -6.03 12.74
C ARG A 284 9.84 -6.93 12.28
N ILE A 285 9.60 -7.06 10.98
CA ILE A 285 8.56 -7.95 10.45
C ILE A 285 8.78 -9.41 10.85
N LEU A 286 10.03 -9.87 10.89
CA LEU A 286 10.35 -11.24 11.29
C LEU A 286 10.06 -11.44 12.78
N LYS A 287 10.40 -10.48 13.64
CA LYS A 287 10.05 -10.51 15.06
C LYS A 287 8.54 -10.55 15.27
N GLN A 288 7.79 -9.71 14.57
CA GLN A 288 6.33 -9.72 14.62
C GLN A 288 5.75 -11.08 14.23
N ARG A 289 6.23 -11.67 13.11
CA ARG A 289 5.72 -12.96 12.62
C ARG A 289 6.10 -14.12 13.54
N THR A 290 7.35 -14.13 14.02
CA THR A 290 7.83 -15.11 15.01
C THR A 290 7.00 -15.05 16.30
N ASN A 291 6.62 -13.85 16.72
CA ASN A 291 5.77 -13.63 17.89
C ASN A 291 4.34 -14.13 17.65
N ALA A 292 3.74 -13.80 16.52
CA ALA A 292 2.41 -14.28 16.14
C ALA A 292 2.32 -15.81 16.09
N LEU A 293 3.39 -16.47 15.64
CA LEU A 293 3.51 -17.93 15.62
C LEU A 293 3.84 -18.55 16.99
N LYS A 294 4.05 -17.74 18.04
CA LYS A 294 4.51 -18.19 19.37
C LYS A 294 5.76 -19.08 19.28
N ALA A 295 6.64 -18.80 18.30
CA ALA A 295 7.84 -19.58 18.06
C ALA A 295 8.85 -19.46 19.22
N HIS A 296 9.84 -20.33 19.27
CA HIS A 296 10.83 -20.40 20.36
C HIS A 296 11.54 -19.05 20.61
N ALA A 297 11.88 -18.33 19.56
CA ALA A 297 12.49 -16.98 19.68
C ALA A 297 11.60 -16.01 20.46
N ALA A 298 10.28 -16.04 20.25
CA ALA A 298 9.33 -15.21 20.98
C ALA A 298 9.18 -15.63 22.44
N GLN A 299 9.22 -16.96 22.72
CA GLN A 299 9.12 -17.48 24.10
C GLN A 299 10.34 -17.14 24.95
N THR A 300 11.51 -17.03 24.33
CA THR A 300 12.81 -16.74 24.99
C THR A 300 13.26 -15.29 24.87
N ASP A 301 12.50 -14.46 24.13
CA ASP A 301 12.85 -13.08 23.76
C ASP A 301 14.24 -12.97 23.11
N ARG A 302 14.63 -13.99 22.32
CA ARG A 302 15.92 -14.07 21.65
C ARG A 302 15.73 -14.16 20.14
N TYR A 303 15.88 -13.05 19.44
CA TYR A 303 15.64 -12.90 17.99
C TYR A 303 16.98 -12.90 17.22
N VAL A 304 17.65 -14.04 17.19
CA VAL A 304 18.96 -14.20 16.55
C VAL A 304 18.92 -13.83 15.07
N GLY A 305 19.80 -12.92 14.66
CA GLY A 305 19.90 -12.44 13.27
C GLY A 305 18.79 -11.48 12.83
N MET A 306 17.95 -11.01 13.76
CA MET A 306 16.85 -10.09 13.45
C MET A 306 17.11 -8.64 13.86
N ASP A 307 18.23 -8.36 14.49
CA ASP A 307 18.68 -7.00 14.81
C ASP A 307 19.81 -6.55 13.87
N LEU A 308 19.84 -5.25 13.55
CA LEU A 308 20.81 -4.58 12.69
C LEU A 308 21.54 -3.46 13.48
N ASP A 309 21.86 -3.73 14.76
CA ASP A 309 22.40 -2.73 15.68
C ASP A 309 23.78 -3.07 16.26
N ASP A 310 24.33 -4.25 15.95
CA ASP A 310 25.70 -4.66 16.32
C ASP A 310 26.40 -5.38 15.16
N PRO A 311 27.23 -4.64 14.35
CA PRO A 311 27.39 -3.17 14.36
C PRO A 311 26.19 -2.42 13.78
N VAL A 312 26.00 -1.17 14.23
CA VAL A 312 24.98 -0.27 13.64
C VAL A 312 25.33 0.04 12.19
N VAL A 313 24.37 -0.06 11.28
CA VAL A 313 24.54 0.32 9.87
C VAL A 313 24.54 1.84 9.74
N ASP A 314 25.63 2.43 9.27
CA ASP A 314 25.71 3.85 8.94
C ASP A 314 25.24 4.10 7.50
N PHE A 315 23.93 4.28 7.30
CA PHE A 315 23.38 4.56 5.97
C PHE A 315 23.85 5.89 5.38
N VAL A 316 24.17 6.88 6.22
CA VAL A 316 24.71 8.17 5.75
C VAL A 316 26.13 7.98 5.20
N GLY A 317 27.01 7.29 5.94
CA GLY A 317 28.36 6.97 5.48
C GLY A 317 28.34 6.08 4.24
N LEU A 318 27.48 5.07 4.20
CA LEU A 318 27.29 4.17 3.06
C LEU A 318 26.88 4.96 1.81
N ALA A 319 25.84 5.79 1.90
CA ALA A 319 25.36 6.58 0.77
C ALA A 319 26.40 7.56 0.24
N ARG A 320 27.12 8.24 1.14
CA ARG A 320 28.20 9.17 0.79
C ARG A 320 29.37 8.47 0.08
N SER A 321 29.72 7.27 0.53
CA SER A 321 30.78 6.47 -0.13
C SER A 321 30.39 6.05 -1.56
N LEU A 322 29.08 5.96 -1.85
CA LEU A 322 28.51 5.67 -3.16
C LEU A 322 28.17 6.93 -3.98
N GLY A 323 28.54 8.13 -3.50
CA GLY A 323 28.36 9.40 -4.22
C GLY A 323 27.01 10.08 -4.02
N VAL A 324 26.15 9.58 -3.12
CA VAL A 324 24.84 10.17 -2.82
C VAL A 324 24.92 11.14 -1.65
N ALA A 325 24.38 12.35 -1.79
CA ALA A 325 24.21 13.28 -0.68
C ALA A 325 23.29 12.68 0.38
N ALA A 326 23.75 12.61 1.63
CA ALA A 326 22.99 11.92 2.67
C ALA A 326 23.07 12.62 4.02
N GLU A 327 21.97 12.62 4.75
CA GLU A 327 21.87 13.17 6.10
C GLU A 327 20.95 12.32 6.98
N ARG A 328 21.21 12.35 8.29
CA ARG A 328 20.34 11.71 9.28
C ARG A 328 19.37 12.71 9.84
N ALA A 329 18.08 12.32 9.93
CA ALA A 329 17.03 13.08 10.58
C ALA A 329 16.59 12.40 11.89
N ARG A 330 16.36 13.20 12.92
CA ARG A 330 15.94 12.78 14.26
C ARG A 330 14.57 13.32 14.66
N THR A 331 14.07 14.29 13.91
CA THR A 331 12.75 14.90 14.09
C THR A 331 12.00 14.93 12.76
N ILE A 332 10.67 15.00 12.83
CA ILE A 332 9.82 15.14 11.64
C ILE A 332 10.16 16.42 10.87
N ASP A 333 10.43 17.52 11.55
CA ASP A 333 10.79 18.79 10.92
C ASP A 333 12.09 18.68 10.13
N GLU A 334 13.11 17.99 10.66
CA GLU A 334 14.35 17.71 9.91
C GLU A 334 14.07 16.86 8.68
N VAL A 335 13.23 15.82 8.79
CA VAL A 335 12.82 15.01 7.62
C VAL A 335 12.15 15.88 6.57
N LEU A 336 11.21 16.74 6.93
CA LEU A 336 10.50 17.61 5.99
C LEU A 336 11.42 18.64 5.34
N GLN A 337 12.39 19.18 6.07
CA GLN A 337 13.39 20.09 5.53
C GLN A 337 14.26 19.36 4.48
N LEU A 338 14.78 18.17 4.82
CA LEU A 338 15.62 17.37 3.93
C LEU A 338 14.83 16.89 2.70
N LEU A 339 13.58 16.48 2.89
CA LEU A 339 12.69 16.08 1.81
C LEU A 339 12.48 17.21 0.79
N ARG A 340 12.13 18.41 1.26
CA ARG A 340 11.96 19.59 0.37
C ARG A 340 13.24 19.89 -0.41
N ARG A 341 14.40 19.82 0.23
CA ARG A 341 15.70 20.03 -0.43
C ARG A 341 15.97 18.96 -1.48
N GLY A 342 15.73 17.68 -1.14
CA GLY A 342 15.91 16.56 -2.06
C GLY A 342 14.99 16.61 -3.27
N LEU A 343 13.73 17.04 -3.09
CA LEU A 343 12.76 17.19 -4.19
C LEU A 343 13.14 18.25 -5.24
N THR A 344 14.01 19.21 -4.87
CA THR A 344 14.49 20.28 -5.77
C THR A 344 15.94 20.07 -6.22
N ALA A 345 16.59 18.98 -5.80
CA ALA A 345 17.97 18.70 -6.15
C ALA A 345 18.10 18.08 -7.54
N ASP A 346 19.22 18.37 -8.23
CA ASP A 346 19.55 17.81 -9.55
C ASP A 346 20.13 16.40 -9.50
N GLY A 347 20.25 15.81 -8.32
CA GLY A 347 20.83 14.49 -8.09
C GLY A 347 20.15 13.74 -6.95
N PRO A 348 20.57 12.48 -6.70
CA PRO A 348 19.98 11.67 -5.65
C PRO A 348 20.32 12.17 -4.26
N SER A 349 19.39 11.99 -3.32
CA SER A 349 19.61 12.27 -1.91
C SER A 349 19.07 11.13 -1.03
N LEU A 350 19.69 10.92 0.14
CA LEU A 350 19.26 9.94 1.11
C LEU A 350 19.04 10.59 2.48
N ILE A 351 17.92 10.26 3.09
CA ILE A 351 17.54 10.66 4.46
C ILE A 351 17.46 9.41 5.31
N ASP A 352 18.39 9.24 6.28
CA ASP A 352 18.33 8.18 7.28
C ASP A 352 17.48 8.64 8.45
N VAL A 353 16.32 8.04 8.65
CA VAL A 353 15.34 8.44 9.67
C VAL A 353 15.27 7.37 10.75
N ALA A 354 15.78 7.69 11.94
CA ALA A 354 15.64 6.81 13.10
C ALA A 354 14.19 6.78 13.58
N ILE A 355 13.54 5.62 13.45
CA ILE A 355 12.15 5.40 13.85
C ILE A 355 12.03 4.45 15.05
N ASP A 356 10.88 4.47 15.70
CA ASP A 356 10.55 3.57 16.80
C ASP A 356 10.69 2.09 16.36
N ARG A 357 11.52 1.34 17.11
CA ARG A 357 11.81 -0.08 16.87
C ARG A 357 10.85 -1.02 17.60
N SER A 358 10.01 -0.50 18.47
CA SER A 358 9.04 -1.32 19.21
C SER A 358 8.05 -1.98 18.26
N PHE A 359 7.59 -3.16 18.62
CA PHE A 359 6.51 -3.85 17.90
C PHE A 359 5.51 -4.42 18.90
N LYS A 360 4.24 -4.42 18.51
CA LYS A 360 3.22 -5.20 19.21
C LYS A 360 3.13 -6.58 18.58
N PRO A 361 2.89 -7.62 19.36
CA PRO A 361 2.48 -8.91 18.81
C PRO A 361 1.27 -8.72 17.88
N VAL A 362 1.26 -9.43 16.77
CA VAL A 362 0.16 -9.40 15.78
C VAL A 362 -0.93 -10.34 16.23
#